data_3b5d2261a209661d01b86328c229c64f
#
_entry.id   3b5d2261a209661d01b86328c229c64f
#
_cell.length_a   1.000
_cell.length_b   1.000
_cell.length_c   1.000
_cell.angle_alpha   90.00
_cell.angle_beta   90.00
_cell.angle_gamma   90.00
#
_symmetry.space_group_name_H-M   'P 1'
#
loop_
_entity.id
_entity.type
_entity.pdbx_description
1 polymer ?
#
loop_
_entity_poly.entity_id
_entity_poly.type
_entity_poly.pdbx_seq_one_letter_code
_entity_poly.pdbx_strand_id
1 'polypeptide(L)'
;MPALTLREVLALDPVRATEPELLAGEAALDRPVRWVHSSEVYEGANFLDGGELLLTNGFGLTDTDAEIRRRYVRELAARGASGLAVEIGRSLPTMPPEVTDEARRLGLPLLALHRVVPFVRITEAANRAIVARGLSGRSVVRPWGDDHTAALLADLADRAALNQPEVEARSALAGFHPGPGARLIGVSVHGAREVTAVDRAVRLLGGASVLRAAFPGDVLALLALPGTVSGDPIRAVQEAFRTAAEPGLTVAVGHAVEAGSGWLRWSDTLRAARTTLELALTVPAAEPAVPGGPLVTSARALALERELTRGGVDANRDRLARLVQHALGPLLSWEAAHPSDLVRTLEVHLRHGCSPTRTAALLHIGRQSLYQRLERIESLLGLDVDDPDLLGELLAAVCAHRVVRGMGAAQVRGLRTVA
;
A
#
# COMPACT_ATOMS: atom_id res chain seq x y z
N MET A 1 0.49 -10.51 -24.77
CA MET A 1 1.63 -11.34 -25.22
C MET A 1 2.02 -12.28 -24.08
N PRO A 2 2.54 -13.50 -24.34
CA PRO A 2 2.99 -14.37 -23.25
C PRO A 2 4.15 -13.73 -22.49
N ALA A 3 4.31 -14.08 -21.20
CA ALA A 3 5.43 -13.63 -20.38
C ALA A 3 6.78 -13.96 -21.02
N LEU A 4 7.85 -13.22 -20.65
CA LEU A 4 9.21 -13.48 -21.17
C LEU A 4 9.63 -14.88 -20.72
N THR A 5 10.07 -15.70 -21.67
CA THR A 5 10.53 -17.08 -21.39
C THR A 5 12.00 -17.11 -20.98
N LEU A 6 12.43 -18.18 -20.33
CA LEU A 6 13.86 -18.36 -20.01
C LEU A 6 14.74 -18.35 -21.28
N ARG A 7 14.28 -18.96 -22.37
CA ARG A 7 14.94 -18.91 -23.67
C ARG A 7 15.20 -17.48 -24.15
N GLU A 8 14.23 -16.60 -23.99
CA GLU A 8 14.33 -15.21 -24.39
C GLU A 8 15.22 -14.40 -23.43
N VAL A 9 15.22 -14.71 -22.14
CA VAL A 9 16.17 -14.14 -21.18
C VAL A 9 17.60 -14.49 -21.56
N LEU A 10 17.86 -15.75 -21.97
CA LEU A 10 19.18 -16.19 -22.42
C LEU A 10 19.64 -15.52 -23.71
N ALA A 11 18.73 -14.98 -24.51
CA ALA A 11 19.05 -14.25 -25.73
C ALA A 11 19.45 -12.78 -25.48
N LEU A 12 19.29 -12.25 -24.28
CA LEU A 12 19.69 -10.88 -23.94
C LEU A 12 21.21 -10.70 -23.97
N ASP A 13 21.70 -9.58 -24.50
CA ASP A 13 23.14 -9.33 -24.68
C ASP A 13 23.99 -9.52 -23.42
N PRO A 14 23.59 -9.00 -22.20
CA PRO A 14 24.39 -9.23 -20.99
C PRO A 14 24.44 -10.69 -20.56
N VAL A 15 23.38 -11.48 -20.85
CA VAL A 15 23.34 -12.91 -20.52
C VAL A 15 24.19 -13.69 -21.55
N ARG A 16 24.06 -13.40 -22.83
CA ARG A 16 24.89 -14.00 -23.89
C ARG A 16 26.38 -13.74 -23.69
N ALA A 17 26.74 -12.57 -23.18
CA ALA A 17 28.11 -12.20 -22.85
C ALA A 17 28.74 -13.08 -21.76
N THR A 18 27.94 -13.78 -20.96
CA THR A 18 28.41 -14.77 -19.96
C THR A 18 28.80 -16.11 -20.59
N GLU A 19 28.58 -16.33 -21.90
CA GLU A 19 28.72 -17.62 -22.57
C GLU A 19 27.97 -18.74 -21.84
N PRO A 20 26.62 -18.63 -21.72
CA PRO A 20 25.84 -19.56 -20.92
C PRO A 20 25.78 -20.95 -21.55
N GLU A 21 26.09 -21.98 -20.79
CA GLU A 21 25.96 -23.41 -21.16
C GLU A 21 24.78 -24.01 -20.41
N LEU A 22 23.84 -24.63 -21.13
CA LEU A 22 22.72 -25.36 -20.54
C LEU A 22 23.13 -26.77 -20.15
N LEU A 23 23.15 -27.07 -18.86
CA LEU A 23 23.54 -28.38 -18.31
C LEU A 23 22.35 -29.30 -18.04
N ALA A 24 21.16 -28.75 -17.82
CA ALA A 24 19.93 -29.49 -17.54
C ALA A 24 18.68 -28.67 -17.88
N GLY A 25 17.52 -29.33 -18.00
CA GLY A 25 16.20 -28.68 -18.06
C GLY A 25 15.83 -28.06 -19.43
N GLU A 26 16.34 -28.56 -20.55
CA GLU A 26 16.08 -28.04 -21.91
C GLU A 26 14.59 -27.95 -22.23
N ALA A 27 13.79 -28.94 -21.82
CA ALA A 27 12.34 -28.95 -22.04
C ALA A 27 11.58 -27.85 -21.29
N ALA A 28 12.24 -27.18 -20.36
CA ALA A 28 11.64 -26.13 -19.54
C ALA A 28 12.09 -24.70 -19.91
N LEU A 29 12.86 -24.54 -21.01
CA LEU A 29 13.34 -23.21 -21.46
C LEU A 29 12.21 -22.27 -21.88
N ASP A 30 11.06 -22.79 -22.23
CA ASP A 30 9.88 -21.98 -22.60
C ASP A 30 8.99 -21.62 -21.39
N ARG A 31 9.44 -21.97 -20.17
CA ARG A 31 8.80 -21.49 -18.94
C ARG A 31 8.90 -19.97 -18.80
N PRO A 32 7.85 -19.31 -18.32
CA PRO A 32 7.89 -17.88 -18.07
C PRO A 32 8.87 -17.57 -16.92
N VAL A 33 9.65 -16.50 -17.11
CA VAL A 33 10.49 -15.94 -16.04
C VAL A 33 9.79 -14.71 -15.50
N ARG A 34 9.42 -14.77 -14.22
CA ARG A 34 8.76 -13.67 -13.51
C ARG A 34 9.74 -12.57 -13.11
N TRP A 35 10.93 -12.99 -12.67
CA TRP A 35 11.97 -12.10 -12.19
C TRP A 35 13.35 -12.77 -12.23
N VAL A 36 14.43 -11.97 -12.27
CA VAL A 36 15.81 -12.46 -12.17
C VAL A 36 16.44 -11.92 -10.90
N HIS A 37 16.86 -12.81 -10.03
CA HIS A 37 17.54 -12.50 -8.77
C HIS A 37 19.00 -12.93 -8.79
N SER A 38 19.85 -12.24 -7.98
CA SER A 38 21.15 -12.75 -7.59
C SER A 38 21.18 -12.99 -6.08
N SER A 39 21.68 -14.16 -5.66
CA SER A 39 21.86 -14.50 -4.25
C SER A 39 23.07 -15.39 -4.06
N GLU A 40 23.87 -15.05 -3.05
CA GLU A 40 25.03 -15.84 -2.63
C GLU A 40 24.74 -16.68 -1.38
N VAL A 41 23.54 -16.52 -0.81
CA VAL A 41 23.14 -17.20 0.41
C VAL A 41 22.58 -18.57 0.06
N TYR A 42 23.10 -19.63 0.70
CA TYR A 42 22.63 -21.01 0.59
C TYR A 42 21.12 -21.17 0.90
N GLU A 43 20.59 -20.35 1.80
CA GLU A 43 19.15 -20.29 2.14
C GLU A 43 18.34 -19.40 1.19
N GLY A 44 18.92 -19.00 0.05
CA GLY A 44 18.27 -18.12 -0.93
C GLY A 44 16.95 -18.64 -1.49
N ALA A 45 16.74 -19.97 -1.45
CA ALA A 45 15.45 -20.57 -1.81
C ALA A 45 14.29 -20.06 -0.94
N ASN A 46 14.54 -19.63 0.30
CA ASN A 46 13.50 -19.13 1.20
C ASN A 46 12.87 -17.78 0.77
N PHE A 47 13.53 -17.06 -0.14
CA PHE A 47 13.09 -15.76 -0.66
C PHE A 47 12.45 -15.84 -2.04
N LEU A 48 12.26 -17.05 -2.60
CA LEU A 48 11.63 -17.25 -3.91
C LEU A 48 10.12 -17.51 -3.75
N ASP A 49 9.34 -16.85 -4.59
CA ASP A 49 7.89 -16.97 -4.65
C ASP A 49 7.40 -17.82 -5.86
N GLY A 50 8.33 -18.27 -6.70
CA GLY A 50 8.11 -19.06 -7.90
C GLY A 50 8.21 -18.23 -9.19
N GLY A 51 8.76 -18.87 -10.24
CA GLY A 51 8.96 -18.25 -11.55
C GLY A 51 10.23 -17.38 -11.67
N GLU A 52 11.14 -17.39 -10.69
CA GLU A 52 12.38 -16.65 -10.75
C GLU A 52 13.52 -17.44 -11.40
N LEU A 53 14.41 -16.72 -12.11
CA LEU A 53 15.74 -17.20 -12.46
C LEU A 53 16.72 -16.71 -11.40
N LEU A 54 17.38 -17.65 -10.70
CA LEU A 54 18.38 -17.34 -9.69
C LEU A 54 19.78 -17.33 -10.30
N LEU A 55 20.53 -16.24 -10.08
CA LEU A 55 21.95 -16.12 -10.39
C LEU A 55 22.78 -16.29 -9.12
N THR A 56 23.88 -17.04 -9.18
CA THR A 56 24.81 -17.20 -8.05
C THR A 56 26.24 -17.38 -8.55
N ASN A 57 27.24 -16.91 -7.80
CA ASN A 57 28.65 -17.21 -8.06
C ASN A 57 29.08 -18.58 -7.54
N GLY A 58 28.15 -19.34 -6.95
CA GLY A 58 28.41 -20.69 -6.46
C GLY A 58 29.21 -20.77 -5.15
N PHE A 59 29.51 -19.64 -4.51
CA PHE A 59 30.30 -19.63 -3.26
C PHE A 59 29.67 -20.53 -2.18
N GLY A 60 28.35 -20.47 -2.00
CA GLY A 60 27.60 -21.31 -1.07
C GLY A 60 27.61 -22.81 -1.41
N LEU A 61 28.04 -23.19 -2.63
CA LEU A 61 28.14 -24.61 -3.06
C LEU A 61 29.54 -25.18 -2.95
N THR A 62 30.56 -24.36 -2.66
CA THR A 62 31.97 -24.78 -2.72
C THR A 62 32.35 -25.73 -1.57
N ASP A 63 32.01 -25.39 -0.34
CA ASP A 63 32.43 -26.10 0.88
C ASP A 63 31.28 -26.92 1.52
N THR A 64 30.30 -27.33 0.73
CA THR A 64 29.16 -28.12 1.20
C THR A 64 29.22 -29.55 0.71
N ASP A 65 28.58 -30.48 1.44
CA ASP A 65 28.50 -31.88 1.01
C ASP A 65 27.51 -32.09 -0.13
N ALA A 66 27.61 -33.25 -0.80
CA ALA A 66 26.80 -33.60 -1.95
C ALA A 66 25.29 -33.63 -1.65
N GLU A 67 24.87 -34.00 -0.44
CA GLU A 67 23.45 -34.06 -0.07
C GLU A 67 22.88 -32.68 0.18
N ILE A 68 23.65 -31.76 0.72
CA ILE A 68 23.29 -30.36 0.91
C ILE A 68 23.09 -29.74 -0.46
N ARG A 69 23.98 -29.96 -1.44
CA ARG A 69 23.81 -29.44 -2.81
C ARG A 69 22.58 -30.00 -3.50
N ARG A 70 22.25 -31.28 -3.35
CA ARG A 70 20.99 -31.85 -3.87
C ARG A 70 19.80 -31.26 -3.21
N ARG A 71 19.82 -31.06 -1.89
CA ARG A 71 18.72 -30.43 -1.16
C ARG A 71 18.45 -29.01 -1.67
N TYR A 72 19.49 -28.24 -1.89
CA TYR A 72 19.38 -26.89 -2.43
C TYR A 72 18.64 -26.87 -3.79
N VAL A 73 19.02 -27.77 -4.71
CA VAL A 73 18.36 -27.89 -6.02
C VAL A 73 16.88 -28.31 -5.86
N ARG A 74 16.59 -29.23 -4.93
CA ARG A 74 15.21 -29.66 -4.62
C ARG A 74 14.36 -28.49 -4.09
N GLU A 75 14.91 -27.70 -3.20
CA GLU A 75 14.21 -26.54 -2.62
C GLU A 75 13.90 -25.49 -3.70
N LEU A 76 14.84 -25.20 -4.60
CA LEU A 76 14.57 -24.31 -5.74
C LEU A 76 13.47 -24.84 -6.65
N ALA A 77 13.53 -26.13 -6.99
CA ALA A 77 12.50 -26.76 -7.84
C ALA A 77 11.14 -26.80 -7.14
N ALA A 78 11.08 -27.12 -5.84
CA ALA A 78 9.85 -27.17 -5.05
C ALA A 78 9.19 -25.79 -4.93
N ARG A 79 9.97 -24.71 -4.95
CA ARG A 79 9.46 -23.33 -4.97
C ARG A 79 9.10 -22.82 -6.37
N GLY A 80 9.26 -23.67 -7.39
CA GLY A 80 8.86 -23.31 -8.75
C GLY A 80 9.82 -22.32 -9.42
N ALA A 81 11.10 -22.31 -9.07
CA ALA A 81 12.10 -21.50 -9.77
C ALA A 81 12.11 -21.81 -11.27
N SER A 82 12.23 -20.80 -12.12
CA SER A 82 12.35 -20.97 -13.57
C SER A 82 13.70 -21.49 -14.01
N GLY A 83 14.73 -21.35 -13.16
CA GLY A 83 16.06 -21.88 -13.41
C GLY A 83 17.10 -21.42 -12.39
N LEU A 84 18.26 -22.04 -12.43
CA LEU A 84 19.47 -21.69 -11.67
C LEU A 84 20.61 -21.43 -12.66
N ALA A 85 21.26 -20.28 -12.56
CA ALA A 85 22.45 -19.93 -13.34
C ALA A 85 23.62 -19.67 -12.40
N VAL A 86 24.71 -20.42 -12.58
CA VAL A 86 25.87 -20.43 -11.70
C VAL A 86 27.11 -19.95 -12.46
N GLU A 87 27.80 -18.93 -11.94
CA GLU A 87 29.09 -18.47 -12.47
C GLU A 87 30.18 -19.52 -12.16
N ILE A 88 30.86 -19.97 -13.21
CA ILE A 88 31.94 -20.99 -13.12
C ILE A 88 33.28 -20.32 -13.36
N GLY A 89 34.30 -20.84 -12.66
CA GLY A 89 35.70 -20.46 -12.86
C GLY A 89 36.28 -19.51 -11.81
N ARG A 90 35.43 -18.87 -10.99
CA ARG A 90 35.86 -17.94 -9.93
C ARG A 90 35.75 -18.59 -8.54
N SER A 91 34.56 -18.64 -7.99
CA SER A 91 34.30 -19.26 -6.68
C SER A 91 34.08 -20.78 -6.78
N LEU A 92 33.46 -21.20 -7.87
CA LEU A 92 33.19 -22.61 -8.17
C LEU A 92 33.96 -23.00 -9.45
N PRO A 93 35.03 -23.79 -9.38
CA PRO A 93 35.88 -24.14 -10.54
C PRO A 93 35.12 -24.92 -11.62
N THR A 94 34.25 -25.85 -11.21
CA THR A 94 33.43 -26.69 -12.08
C THR A 94 32.08 -26.95 -11.44
N MET A 95 31.05 -27.17 -12.28
CA MET A 95 29.73 -27.54 -11.76
C MET A 95 29.78 -28.91 -11.08
N PRO A 96 29.35 -29.03 -9.79
CA PRO A 96 29.31 -30.32 -9.12
C PRO A 96 28.33 -31.28 -9.80
N PRO A 97 28.74 -32.56 -10.06
CA PRO A 97 27.88 -33.48 -10.79
C PRO A 97 26.55 -33.75 -10.10
N GLU A 98 26.49 -33.75 -8.78
CA GLU A 98 25.26 -33.93 -8.01
C GLU A 98 24.24 -32.81 -8.19
N VAL A 99 24.69 -31.57 -8.47
CA VAL A 99 23.81 -30.43 -8.80
C VAL A 99 23.18 -30.64 -10.18
N THR A 100 24.03 -31.08 -11.14
CA THR A 100 23.57 -31.33 -12.50
C THR A 100 22.60 -32.52 -12.58
N ASP A 101 22.92 -33.61 -11.87
CA ASP A 101 22.10 -34.82 -11.85
C ASP A 101 20.75 -34.58 -11.20
N GLU A 102 20.72 -33.84 -10.08
CA GLU A 102 19.51 -33.50 -9.39
C GLU A 102 18.64 -32.51 -10.21
N ALA A 103 19.25 -31.52 -10.89
CA ALA A 103 18.57 -30.61 -11.79
C ALA A 103 17.95 -31.35 -12.98
N ARG A 104 18.65 -32.33 -13.57
CA ARG A 104 18.12 -33.21 -14.62
C ARG A 104 16.92 -34.02 -14.13
N ARG A 105 17.04 -34.63 -12.96
CA ARG A 105 15.98 -35.44 -12.36
C ARG A 105 14.70 -34.63 -12.13
N LEU A 106 14.83 -33.37 -11.77
CA LEU A 106 13.72 -32.46 -11.46
C LEU A 106 13.24 -31.64 -12.68
N GLY A 107 13.95 -31.72 -13.82
CA GLY A 107 13.66 -30.88 -14.99
C GLY A 107 13.84 -29.39 -14.72
N LEU A 108 14.72 -29.02 -13.76
CA LEU A 108 15.04 -27.64 -13.47
C LEU A 108 16.12 -27.14 -14.44
N PRO A 109 15.90 -26.05 -15.19
CA PRO A 109 16.95 -25.43 -15.99
C PRO A 109 18.16 -25.05 -15.16
N LEU A 110 19.33 -25.61 -15.53
CA LEU A 110 20.61 -25.34 -14.89
C LEU A 110 21.57 -24.81 -15.95
N LEU A 111 22.16 -23.65 -15.68
CA LEU A 111 23.07 -22.94 -16.56
C LEU A 111 24.43 -22.76 -15.89
N ALA A 112 25.50 -23.00 -16.64
CA ALA A 112 26.85 -22.58 -16.27
C ALA A 112 27.16 -21.29 -17.02
N LEU A 113 27.64 -20.26 -16.33
CA LEU A 113 28.06 -18.99 -16.89
C LEU A 113 29.59 -18.95 -16.88
N HIS A 114 30.21 -19.01 -18.06
CA HIS A 114 31.66 -19.18 -18.22
C HIS A 114 32.45 -17.87 -18.24
N ARG A 115 31.77 -16.74 -18.37
CA ARG A 115 32.38 -15.41 -18.32
C ARG A 115 31.77 -14.54 -17.22
N VAL A 116 32.63 -13.84 -16.53
CA VAL A 116 32.23 -12.89 -15.48
C VAL A 116 31.60 -11.65 -16.11
N VAL A 117 30.31 -11.49 -15.88
CA VAL A 117 29.57 -10.26 -16.16
C VAL A 117 28.91 -9.84 -14.84
N PRO A 118 29.02 -8.58 -14.41
CA PRO A 118 28.38 -8.14 -13.16
C PRO A 118 26.90 -8.50 -13.18
N PHE A 119 26.44 -9.28 -12.18
CA PHE A 119 25.05 -9.76 -12.10
C PHE A 119 24.04 -8.61 -12.14
N VAL A 120 24.40 -7.43 -11.63
CA VAL A 120 23.56 -6.24 -11.73
C VAL A 120 23.19 -5.90 -13.18
N ARG A 121 24.12 -6.05 -14.13
CA ARG A 121 23.82 -5.79 -15.56
C ARG A 121 22.87 -6.83 -16.15
N ILE A 122 23.01 -8.09 -15.72
CA ILE A 122 22.13 -9.19 -16.14
C ILE A 122 20.72 -8.96 -15.57
N THR A 123 20.64 -8.72 -14.26
CA THR A 123 19.35 -8.49 -13.58
C THR A 123 18.63 -7.25 -14.10
N GLU A 124 19.33 -6.13 -14.32
CA GLU A 124 18.75 -4.92 -14.90
C GLU A 124 18.19 -5.16 -16.31
N ALA A 125 18.96 -5.79 -17.20
CA ALA A 125 18.53 -6.05 -18.58
C ALA A 125 17.35 -7.03 -18.62
N ALA A 126 17.44 -8.14 -17.87
CA ALA A 126 16.40 -9.14 -17.85
C ALA A 126 15.12 -8.62 -17.21
N ASN A 127 15.20 -7.97 -16.06
CA ASN A 127 14.02 -7.44 -15.37
C ASN A 127 13.37 -6.30 -16.15
N ARG A 128 14.16 -5.45 -16.83
CA ARG A 128 13.62 -4.45 -17.77
C ARG A 128 12.86 -5.11 -18.92
N ALA A 129 13.39 -6.19 -19.52
CA ALA A 129 12.74 -6.92 -20.61
C ALA A 129 11.47 -7.65 -20.13
N ILE A 130 11.50 -8.27 -18.93
CA ILE A 130 10.35 -8.92 -18.29
C ILE A 130 9.22 -7.90 -18.07
N VAL A 131 9.57 -6.76 -17.48
CA VAL A 131 8.62 -5.67 -17.24
C VAL A 131 8.04 -5.17 -18.56
N ALA A 132 8.89 -4.82 -19.53
CA ALA A 132 8.45 -4.32 -20.84
C ALA A 132 7.47 -5.29 -21.54
N ARG A 133 7.66 -6.61 -21.36
CA ARG A 133 6.80 -7.62 -21.99
C ARG A 133 5.52 -7.93 -21.21
N GLY A 134 5.58 -7.96 -19.89
CA GLY A 134 4.40 -8.09 -19.01
C GLY A 134 3.39 -6.97 -19.27
N LEU A 135 3.87 -5.86 -19.76
CA LEU A 135 3.14 -4.67 -20.10
C LEU A 135 2.37 -4.76 -21.43
N SER A 136 2.80 -5.62 -22.34
CA SER A 136 2.16 -5.80 -23.67
C SER A 136 0.99 -6.78 -23.67
N GLY A 137 0.68 -7.46 -22.55
CA GLY A 137 -0.20 -8.64 -22.51
C GLY A 137 -1.47 -8.59 -21.66
N ARG A 138 -1.70 -7.53 -20.87
CA ARG A 138 -2.90 -7.39 -20.06
C ARG A 138 -3.94 -6.50 -20.72
N SER A 139 -4.82 -7.12 -21.50
CA SER A 139 -6.10 -6.51 -21.91
C SER A 139 -7.12 -6.76 -20.80
N VAL A 140 -7.29 -5.80 -19.91
CA VAL A 140 -8.48 -5.67 -19.05
C VAL A 140 -8.77 -4.18 -18.96
N VAL A 141 -10.01 -3.78 -19.35
CA VAL A 141 -10.63 -2.45 -19.21
C VAL A 141 -9.63 -1.31 -18.93
N ARG A 142 -9.37 -0.48 -19.95
CA ARG A 142 -8.40 0.62 -19.91
C ARG A 142 -8.67 1.55 -18.72
N PRO A 143 -7.79 1.62 -17.70
CA PRO A 143 -7.70 2.78 -16.84
C PRO A 143 -7.10 3.93 -17.66
N TRP A 144 -7.54 5.12 -17.43
CA TRP A 144 -6.91 6.33 -17.98
C TRP A 144 -5.55 6.52 -17.28
N GLY A 145 -4.45 6.21 -17.97
CA GLY A 145 -3.08 6.26 -17.50
C GLY A 145 -2.27 5.15 -18.18
N ASP A 146 -0.94 5.22 -18.17
CA ASP A 146 -0.08 4.14 -18.66
C ASP A 146 -0.41 2.86 -17.87
N ASP A 147 -0.74 1.76 -18.56
CA ASP A 147 -1.08 0.46 -17.97
C ASP A 147 -0.05 -0.01 -16.89
N HIS A 148 1.16 0.48 -17.01
CA HIS A 148 2.31 0.19 -16.14
C HIS A 148 2.20 0.83 -14.75
N THR A 149 1.85 2.11 -14.74
CA THR A 149 1.65 2.86 -13.50
C THR A 149 0.47 2.31 -12.72
N ALA A 150 -0.62 1.98 -13.41
CA ALA A 150 -1.80 1.38 -12.78
C ALA A 150 -1.48 0.00 -12.17
N ALA A 151 -0.76 -0.86 -12.90
CA ALA A 151 -0.34 -2.16 -12.40
C ALA A 151 0.60 -2.04 -11.19
N LEU A 152 1.58 -1.12 -11.21
CA LEU A 152 2.47 -0.89 -10.08
C LEU A 152 1.70 -0.40 -8.84
N LEU A 153 0.81 0.58 -9.01
CA LEU A 153 0.03 1.11 -7.89
C LEU A 153 -0.95 0.08 -7.30
N ALA A 154 -1.55 -0.77 -8.14
CA ALA A 154 -2.38 -1.88 -7.70
C ALA A 154 -1.57 -2.89 -6.88
N ASP A 155 -0.44 -3.34 -7.42
CA ASP A 155 0.44 -4.31 -6.76
C ASP A 155 0.97 -3.78 -5.42
N LEU A 156 1.35 -2.48 -5.35
CA LEU A 156 1.73 -1.83 -4.09
C LEU A 156 0.56 -1.76 -3.10
N ALA A 157 -0.63 -1.37 -3.57
CA ALA A 157 -1.81 -1.25 -2.70
C ALA A 157 -2.27 -2.61 -2.16
N ASP A 158 -2.18 -3.67 -2.95
CA ASP A 158 -2.61 -5.01 -2.59
C ASP A 158 -1.52 -5.83 -1.89
N ARG A 159 -0.33 -5.27 -1.67
CA ARG A 159 0.85 -5.97 -1.16
C ARG A 159 1.15 -7.25 -1.96
N ALA A 160 1.07 -7.16 -3.27
CA ALA A 160 1.52 -8.25 -4.13
C ALA A 160 2.96 -8.65 -3.79
N ALA A 161 3.35 -9.86 -4.16
CA ALA A 161 4.73 -10.32 -3.98
C ALA A 161 5.68 -9.49 -4.84
N LEU A 162 6.14 -8.35 -4.30
CA LEU A 162 7.08 -7.42 -4.88
C LEU A 162 8.41 -7.46 -4.12
N ASN A 163 9.46 -7.02 -4.77
CA ASN A 163 10.75 -6.77 -4.13
C ASN A 163 11.24 -5.35 -4.46
N GLN A 164 12.23 -4.88 -3.70
CA GLN A 164 12.72 -3.51 -3.83
C GLN A 164 13.24 -3.19 -5.24
N PRO A 165 14.11 -4.01 -5.87
CA PRO A 165 14.59 -3.75 -7.23
C PRO A 165 13.47 -3.68 -8.28
N GLU A 166 12.43 -4.51 -8.14
CA GLU A 166 11.29 -4.52 -9.03
C GLU A 166 10.49 -3.21 -8.93
N VAL A 167 10.21 -2.77 -7.72
CA VAL A 167 9.48 -1.51 -7.49
C VAL A 167 10.27 -0.34 -8.03
N GLU A 168 11.58 -0.28 -7.81
CA GLU A 168 12.46 0.76 -8.32
C GLU A 168 12.49 0.77 -9.86
N ALA A 169 12.65 -0.39 -10.49
CA ALA A 169 12.67 -0.51 -11.95
C ALA A 169 11.34 -0.08 -12.57
N ARG A 170 10.20 -0.53 -12.01
CA ARG A 170 8.87 -0.17 -12.50
C ARG A 170 8.55 1.31 -12.27
N SER A 171 8.97 1.87 -11.14
CA SER A 171 8.84 3.30 -10.85
C SER A 171 9.63 4.14 -11.84
N ALA A 172 10.88 3.74 -12.11
CA ALA A 172 11.75 4.41 -13.07
C ALA A 172 11.17 4.39 -14.50
N LEU A 173 10.59 3.27 -14.92
CA LEU A 173 9.90 3.15 -16.22
C LEU A 173 8.67 4.07 -16.32
N ALA A 174 7.97 4.29 -15.20
CA ALA A 174 6.88 5.24 -15.10
C ALA A 174 7.35 6.70 -14.94
N GLY A 175 8.65 6.97 -15.04
CA GLY A 175 9.21 8.31 -14.87
C GLY A 175 9.20 8.85 -13.44
N PHE A 176 9.02 7.97 -12.45
CA PHE A 176 8.97 8.34 -11.03
C PHE A 176 10.30 8.05 -10.35
N HIS A 177 11.04 9.12 -10.07
CA HIS A 177 12.36 9.08 -9.45
C HIS A 177 12.37 9.95 -8.18
N PRO A 178 11.95 9.41 -7.02
CA PRO A 178 12.02 10.15 -5.77
C PRO A 178 13.47 10.52 -5.45
N GLY A 179 13.74 11.81 -5.31
CA GLY A 179 15.08 12.29 -4.95
C GLY A 179 15.49 11.88 -3.51
N PRO A 180 16.77 12.07 -3.16
CA PRO A 180 17.26 11.84 -1.79
C PRO A 180 16.45 12.65 -0.78
N GLY A 181 16.05 12.04 0.33
CA GLY A 181 15.27 12.68 1.39
C GLY A 181 13.82 13.04 1.00
N ALA A 182 13.35 12.61 -0.17
CA ALA A 182 11.96 12.83 -0.55
C ALA A 182 10.98 12.11 0.39
N ARG A 183 9.84 12.75 0.64
CA ARG A 183 8.72 12.18 1.40
C ARG A 183 7.66 11.67 0.47
N LEU A 184 7.33 10.39 0.57
CA LEU A 184 6.26 9.77 -0.20
C LEU A 184 4.97 9.80 0.58
N ILE A 185 3.88 10.14 -0.12
CA ILE A 185 2.54 10.22 0.44
C ILE A 185 1.56 9.60 -0.54
N GLY A 186 0.87 8.54 -0.09
CA GLY A 186 -0.26 7.97 -0.83
C GLY A 186 -1.48 8.89 -0.75
N VAL A 187 -2.19 9.03 -1.85
CA VAL A 187 -3.44 9.78 -1.92
C VAL A 187 -4.46 8.96 -2.69
N SER A 188 -5.70 8.90 -2.20
CA SER A 188 -6.84 8.32 -2.90
C SER A 188 -7.93 9.36 -3.04
N VAL A 189 -8.49 9.52 -4.24
CA VAL A 189 -9.45 10.58 -4.59
C VAL A 189 -10.68 9.95 -5.22
N HIS A 190 -11.87 10.32 -4.73
CA HIS A 190 -13.17 9.87 -5.24
C HIS A 190 -14.04 11.03 -5.65
N GLY A 191 -14.77 10.89 -6.76
CA GLY A 191 -15.73 11.85 -7.29
C GLY A 191 -15.49 12.19 -8.75
N ALA A 192 -16.06 13.28 -9.27
CA ALA A 192 -15.85 13.68 -10.65
C ALA A 192 -14.54 14.46 -10.84
N ARG A 193 -13.82 14.18 -11.95
CA ARG A 193 -12.56 14.87 -12.33
C ARG A 193 -11.40 14.68 -11.35
N GLU A 194 -11.30 13.53 -10.70
CA GLU A 194 -10.27 13.18 -9.71
C GLU A 194 -8.84 13.36 -10.26
N VAL A 195 -8.57 12.91 -11.49
CA VAL A 195 -7.25 13.03 -12.15
C VAL A 195 -6.84 14.50 -12.28
N THR A 196 -7.77 15.37 -12.68
CA THR A 196 -7.50 16.80 -12.82
C THR A 196 -7.18 17.44 -11.46
N ALA A 197 -7.85 17.01 -10.39
CA ALA A 197 -7.60 17.49 -9.04
C ALA A 197 -6.19 17.09 -8.58
N VAL A 198 -5.75 15.85 -8.84
CA VAL A 198 -4.39 15.38 -8.55
C VAL A 198 -3.35 16.23 -9.29
N ASP A 199 -3.55 16.45 -10.60
CA ASP A 199 -2.61 17.25 -11.41
C ASP A 199 -2.51 18.71 -10.94
N ARG A 200 -3.63 19.30 -10.52
CA ARG A 200 -3.63 20.67 -9.96
C ARG A 200 -2.90 20.71 -8.61
N ALA A 201 -3.16 19.74 -7.72
CA ALA A 201 -2.52 19.67 -6.42
C ALA A 201 -1.00 19.47 -6.54
N VAL A 202 -0.55 18.61 -7.45
CA VAL A 202 0.89 18.40 -7.72
C VAL A 202 1.57 19.69 -8.18
N ARG A 203 0.92 20.47 -9.06
CA ARG A 203 1.47 21.79 -9.47
C ARG A 203 1.61 22.78 -8.30
N LEU A 204 0.66 22.78 -7.36
CA LEU A 204 0.72 23.64 -6.18
C LEU A 204 1.84 23.21 -5.20
N LEU A 205 2.21 21.93 -5.21
CA LEU A 205 3.26 21.37 -4.36
C LEU A 205 4.69 21.63 -4.86
N GLY A 206 4.86 22.30 -5.98
CA GLY A 206 6.14 22.79 -6.51
C GLY A 206 7.28 21.75 -6.49
N GLY A 207 7.57 21.12 -7.63
CA GLY A 207 8.64 20.10 -7.74
C GLY A 207 8.29 18.71 -7.21
N ALA A 208 7.06 18.46 -6.80
CA ALA A 208 6.60 17.12 -6.48
C ALA A 208 6.48 16.27 -7.75
N SER A 209 6.90 15.00 -7.69
CA SER A 209 6.63 14.00 -8.72
C SER A 209 5.48 13.09 -8.29
N VAL A 210 4.81 12.46 -9.26
CA VAL A 210 3.62 11.65 -8.99
C VAL A 210 3.55 10.40 -9.86
N LEU A 211 3.27 9.25 -9.22
CA LEU A 211 2.63 8.10 -9.87
C LEU A 211 1.13 8.21 -9.63
N ARG A 212 0.29 8.13 -10.66
CA ARG A 212 -1.17 8.13 -10.49
C ARG A 212 -1.86 7.24 -11.52
N ALA A 213 -2.94 6.61 -11.10
CA ALA A 213 -3.80 5.84 -11.98
C ALA A 213 -5.25 5.91 -11.52
N ALA A 214 -6.18 5.87 -12.48
CA ALA A 214 -7.59 5.76 -12.21
C ALA A 214 -8.00 4.29 -12.09
N PHE A 215 -8.76 3.99 -11.05
CA PHE A 215 -9.36 2.68 -10.79
C PHE A 215 -10.90 2.81 -10.80
N PRO A 216 -11.64 1.70 -10.88
CA PRO A 216 -13.08 1.76 -10.70
C PRO A 216 -13.44 2.35 -9.33
N GLY A 217 -13.93 3.59 -9.32
CA GLY A 217 -14.38 4.29 -8.12
C GLY A 217 -13.40 5.26 -7.46
N ASP A 218 -12.10 5.23 -7.79
CA ASP A 218 -11.13 6.19 -7.25
C ASP A 218 -9.92 6.41 -8.17
N VAL A 219 -9.18 7.48 -7.91
CA VAL A 219 -7.82 7.69 -8.41
C VAL A 219 -6.86 7.45 -7.26
N LEU A 220 -5.93 6.52 -7.44
CA LEU A 220 -4.83 6.29 -6.51
C LEU A 220 -3.57 6.98 -7.00
N ALA A 221 -2.89 7.70 -6.11
CA ALA A 221 -1.65 8.41 -6.42
C ALA A 221 -0.60 8.23 -5.32
N LEU A 222 0.66 8.16 -5.72
CA LEU A 222 1.82 8.24 -4.84
C LEU A 222 2.59 9.51 -5.18
N LEU A 223 2.58 10.46 -4.28
CA LEU A 223 3.28 11.74 -4.40
C LEU A 223 4.67 11.64 -3.77
N ALA A 224 5.69 12.15 -4.44
CA ALA A 224 7.01 12.36 -3.86
C ALA A 224 7.26 13.86 -3.70
N LEU A 225 7.27 14.33 -2.46
CA LEU A 225 7.59 15.70 -2.12
C LEU A 225 9.10 15.82 -1.89
N PRO A 226 9.75 16.87 -2.42
CA PRO A 226 11.15 17.15 -2.14
C PRO A 226 11.41 17.30 -0.63
N GLY A 227 12.56 16.83 -0.15
CA GLY A 227 12.97 16.97 1.25
C GLY A 227 13.09 18.41 1.74
N THR A 228 13.06 19.38 0.82
CA THR A 228 13.09 20.83 1.09
C THR A 228 11.73 21.40 1.51
N VAL A 229 10.65 20.62 1.42
CA VAL A 229 9.32 21.08 1.87
C VAL A 229 9.33 21.26 3.39
N SER A 230 9.21 22.52 3.82
CA SER A 230 9.19 22.89 5.24
C SER A 230 7.85 22.54 5.89
N GLY A 231 7.87 22.05 7.13
CA GLY A 231 6.68 21.78 7.92
C GLY A 231 6.11 20.36 7.75
N ASP A 232 4.83 20.19 8.06
CA ASP A 232 4.14 18.89 7.98
C ASP A 232 3.75 18.58 6.52
N PRO A 233 4.37 17.58 5.88
CA PRO A 233 4.11 17.26 4.50
C PRO A 233 2.67 16.77 4.25
N ILE A 234 2.03 16.15 5.24
CA ILE A 234 0.61 15.74 5.14
C ILE A 234 -0.29 16.97 5.06
N ARG A 235 -0.02 17.98 5.91
CA ARG A 235 -0.77 19.23 5.90
C ARG A 235 -0.59 19.99 4.57
N ALA A 236 0.64 20.01 4.03
CA ALA A 236 0.92 20.63 2.73
C ALA A 236 0.09 19.96 1.60
N VAL A 237 0.03 18.62 1.56
CA VAL A 237 -0.78 17.88 0.60
C VAL A 237 -2.27 18.17 0.80
N GLN A 238 -2.76 18.17 2.04
CA GLN A 238 -4.17 18.48 2.32
C GLN A 238 -4.56 19.89 1.84
N GLU A 239 -3.69 20.88 2.05
CA GLU A 239 -3.95 22.26 1.64
C GLU A 239 -3.93 22.40 0.12
N ALA A 240 -2.98 21.74 -0.57
CA ALA A 240 -2.94 21.69 -2.02
C ALA A 240 -4.24 21.11 -2.60
N PHE A 241 -4.78 20.02 -2.01
CA PHE A 241 -6.05 19.44 -2.45
C PHE A 241 -7.27 20.28 -2.07
N ARG A 242 -7.29 20.97 -0.92
CA ARG A 242 -8.38 21.91 -0.60
C ARG A 242 -8.50 23.04 -1.63
N THR A 243 -7.33 23.48 -2.15
CA THR A 243 -7.27 24.53 -3.18
C THR A 243 -7.58 23.99 -4.58
N ALA A 244 -7.12 22.76 -4.88
CA ALA A 244 -7.18 22.19 -6.23
C ALA A 244 -8.49 21.46 -6.54
N ALA A 245 -9.13 20.86 -5.52
CA ALA A 245 -10.28 20.00 -5.70
C ALA A 245 -11.59 20.78 -5.83
N GLU A 246 -12.45 20.26 -6.68
CA GLU A 246 -13.80 20.82 -6.88
C GLU A 246 -14.76 20.30 -5.80
N PRO A 247 -15.90 20.97 -5.57
CA PRO A 247 -16.96 20.48 -4.70
C PRO A 247 -17.39 19.06 -5.05
N GLY A 248 -17.69 18.26 -4.03
CA GLY A 248 -18.10 16.87 -4.20
C GLY A 248 -16.97 15.85 -4.30
N LEU A 249 -15.70 16.29 -4.34
CA LEU A 249 -14.55 15.39 -4.23
C LEU A 249 -14.28 14.99 -2.78
N THR A 250 -13.97 13.72 -2.58
CA THR A 250 -13.42 13.19 -1.33
C THR A 250 -11.99 12.79 -1.54
N VAL A 251 -11.08 13.36 -0.74
CA VAL A 251 -9.63 13.14 -0.82
C VAL A 251 -9.13 12.56 0.50
N ALA A 252 -8.47 11.44 0.43
CA ALA A 252 -7.83 10.78 1.57
C ALA A 252 -6.32 10.76 1.40
N VAL A 253 -5.60 11.25 2.40
CA VAL A 253 -4.15 11.39 2.43
C VAL A 253 -3.56 10.36 3.41
N GLY A 254 -2.62 9.55 2.95
CA GLY A 254 -1.92 8.53 3.73
C GLY A 254 -0.91 9.11 4.73
N HIS A 255 0.00 8.26 5.17
CA HIS A 255 1.13 8.65 6.02
C HIS A 255 2.27 9.21 5.17
N ALA A 256 3.09 10.09 5.74
CA ALA A 256 4.35 10.48 5.12
C ALA A 256 5.42 9.44 5.46
N VAL A 257 6.07 8.88 4.44
CA VAL A 257 7.17 7.91 4.58
C VAL A 257 8.39 8.40 3.80
N GLU A 258 9.59 7.98 4.17
CA GLU A 258 10.81 8.33 3.43
C GLU A 258 10.90 7.48 2.16
N ALA A 259 11.34 8.06 1.06
CA ALA A 259 11.51 7.33 -0.20
C ALA A 259 12.46 6.13 -0.06
N GLY A 260 13.54 6.29 0.71
CA GLY A 260 14.53 5.23 0.99
C GLY A 260 14.10 4.19 2.03
N SER A 261 12.90 4.26 2.60
CA SER A 261 12.45 3.34 3.67
C SER A 261 11.97 1.97 3.18
N GLY A 262 12.07 1.71 1.87
CA GLY A 262 11.68 0.46 1.23
C GLY A 262 10.22 0.42 0.75
N TRP A 263 9.97 -0.45 -0.23
CA TRP A 263 8.68 -0.54 -0.94
C TRP A 263 7.49 -0.89 -0.04
N LEU A 264 7.72 -1.62 1.06
CA LEU A 264 6.65 -1.92 2.03
C LEU A 264 6.07 -0.65 2.65
N ARG A 265 6.90 0.37 2.88
CA ARG A 265 6.43 1.68 3.37
C ARG A 265 5.67 2.45 2.31
N TRP A 266 6.04 2.31 1.04
CA TRP A 266 5.27 2.85 -0.08
C TRP A 266 3.88 2.22 -0.15
N SER A 267 3.82 0.89 0.00
CA SER A 267 2.56 0.15 0.13
C SER A 267 1.72 0.64 1.32
N ASP A 268 2.35 0.80 2.49
CA ASP A 268 1.65 1.23 3.70
C ASP A 268 0.94 2.59 3.53
N THR A 269 1.60 3.58 2.90
CA THR A 269 0.98 4.89 2.69
C THR A 269 -0.16 4.85 1.67
N LEU A 270 -0.05 4.08 0.60
CA LEU A 270 -1.11 3.88 -0.39
C LEU A 270 -2.34 3.19 0.23
N ARG A 271 -2.12 2.11 0.96
CA ARG A 271 -3.19 1.39 1.67
C ARG A 271 -3.86 2.26 2.73
N ALA A 272 -3.06 3.05 3.45
CA ALA A 272 -3.59 3.99 4.42
C ALA A 272 -4.50 5.03 3.76
N ALA A 273 -4.14 5.55 2.59
CA ALA A 273 -4.98 6.47 1.83
C ALA A 273 -6.29 5.80 1.38
N ARG A 274 -6.21 4.58 0.82
CA ARG A 274 -7.37 3.85 0.32
C ARG A 274 -8.36 3.48 1.43
N THR A 275 -7.88 2.90 2.54
CA THR A 275 -8.73 2.60 3.69
C THR A 275 -9.33 3.87 4.32
N THR A 276 -8.58 4.97 4.31
CA THR A 276 -9.09 6.27 4.79
C THR A 276 -10.18 6.80 3.89
N LEU A 277 -10.07 6.63 2.56
CA LEU A 277 -11.11 7.00 1.61
C LEU A 277 -12.39 6.19 1.83
N GLU A 278 -12.28 4.87 1.93
CA GLU A 278 -13.41 3.97 2.20
C GLU A 278 -14.18 4.41 3.46
N LEU A 279 -13.45 4.72 4.52
CA LEU A 279 -14.03 5.23 5.76
C LEU A 279 -14.68 6.61 5.58
N ALA A 280 -14.01 7.53 4.88
CA ALA A 280 -14.54 8.87 4.64
C ALA A 280 -15.82 8.86 3.80
N LEU A 281 -15.98 7.89 2.91
CA LEU A 281 -17.21 7.69 2.12
C LEU A 281 -18.33 7.00 2.92
N THR A 282 -17.97 6.19 3.91
CA THR A 282 -18.93 5.42 4.72
C THR A 282 -19.36 6.18 5.98
N VAL A 283 -18.40 6.77 6.68
CA VAL A 283 -18.64 7.49 7.93
C VAL A 283 -19.18 8.87 7.60
N PRO A 284 -20.30 9.34 8.24
CA PRO A 284 -20.78 10.70 8.07
C PRO A 284 -19.64 11.65 8.41
N ALA A 285 -19.19 12.35 7.41
CA ALA A 285 -17.95 13.09 7.45
C ALA A 285 -17.94 14.15 8.55
N ALA A 286 -16.77 14.42 9.07
CA ALA A 286 -16.45 15.78 9.46
C ALA A 286 -16.85 16.67 8.27
N GLU A 287 -17.66 17.68 8.54
CA GLU A 287 -18.11 18.65 7.53
C GLU A 287 -16.88 19.17 6.76
N PRO A 288 -16.98 19.35 5.44
CA PRO A 288 -15.88 19.96 4.68
C PRO A 288 -15.52 21.29 5.35
N ALA A 289 -14.24 21.62 5.38
CA ALA A 289 -13.73 22.85 6.02
C ALA A 289 -14.40 24.13 5.46
N VAL A 290 -14.98 24.03 4.27
CA VAL A 290 -15.81 25.06 3.62
C VAL A 290 -17.13 24.38 3.24
N PRO A 291 -18.29 24.93 3.62
CA PRO A 291 -19.59 24.40 3.22
C PRO A 291 -19.67 24.22 1.70
N GLY A 292 -20.00 22.99 1.26
CA GLY A 292 -20.05 22.65 -0.16
C GLY A 292 -18.68 22.41 -0.82
N GLY A 293 -17.56 22.56 -0.11
CA GLY A 293 -16.22 22.30 -0.63
C GLY A 293 -15.84 20.81 -0.67
N PRO A 294 -14.61 20.48 -1.13
CA PRO A 294 -14.12 19.10 -1.11
C PRO A 294 -13.91 18.61 0.33
N LEU A 295 -14.17 17.32 0.55
CA LEU A 295 -13.82 16.66 1.79
C LEU A 295 -12.37 16.17 1.71
N VAL A 296 -11.46 16.81 2.45
CA VAL A 296 -10.04 16.42 2.50
C VAL A 296 -9.70 15.93 3.90
N THR A 297 -9.39 14.65 4.02
CA THR A 297 -9.03 13.99 5.29
C THR A 297 -7.68 13.29 5.20
N SER A 298 -7.18 12.73 6.30
CA SER A 298 -5.94 11.98 6.34
C SER A 298 -6.04 10.74 7.21
N ALA A 299 -5.12 9.80 6.98
CA ALA A 299 -5.00 8.59 7.79
C ALA A 299 -4.77 8.90 9.28
N ARG A 300 -4.15 10.04 9.61
CA ARG A 300 -3.97 10.52 10.98
C ARG A 300 -5.31 10.98 11.58
N ALA A 301 -6.13 11.68 10.81
CA ALA A 301 -7.41 12.19 11.29
C ALA A 301 -8.44 11.07 11.58
N LEU A 302 -8.33 9.94 10.89
CA LEU A 302 -9.18 8.76 11.07
C LEU A 302 -8.39 7.56 11.64
N ALA A 303 -7.32 7.82 12.41
CA ALA A 303 -6.43 6.76 12.89
C ALA A 303 -7.18 5.74 13.76
N LEU A 304 -8.03 6.21 14.66
CA LEU A 304 -8.78 5.35 15.58
C LEU A 304 -9.89 4.59 14.84
N GLU A 305 -10.63 5.23 13.94
CA GLU A 305 -11.64 4.56 13.11
C GLU A 305 -11.02 3.45 12.26
N ARG A 306 -9.84 3.70 11.67
CA ARG A 306 -9.10 2.69 10.90
C ARG A 306 -8.68 1.49 11.76
N GLU A 307 -8.20 1.71 12.97
CA GLU A 307 -7.87 0.62 13.91
C GLU A 307 -9.12 -0.15 14.36
N LEU A 308 -10.20 0.56 14.66
CA LEU A 308 -11.47 -0.04 15.06
C LEU A 308 -12.11 -0.90 13.96
N THR A 309 -11.83 -0.60 12.69
CA THR A 309 -12.36 -1.29 11.51
C THR A 309 -11.34 -2.20 10.82
N ARG A 310 -10.21 -2.49 11.47
CA ARG A 310 -9.20 -3.39 10.91
C ARG A 310 -9.79 -4.74 10.55
N GLY A 311 -9.54 -5.21 9.33
CA GLY A 311 -10.17 -6.42 8.78
C GLY A 311 -11.53 -6.20 8.11
N GLY A 312 -11.96 -4.95 7.98
CA GLY A 312 -13.20 -4.57 7.31
C GLY A 312 -14.26 -4.02 8.27
N VAL A 313 -15.06 -3.10 7.77
CA VAL A 313 -16.10 -2.41 8.55
C VAL A 313 -17.18 -3.42 8.97
N ASP A 314 -17.66 -4.25 8.04
CA ASP A 314 -18.72 -5.23 8.32
C ASP A 314 -18.30 -6.32 9.30
N ALA A 315 -17.04 -6.79 9.22
CA ALA A 315 -16.50 -7.79 10.13
C ALA A 315 -16.45 -7.32 11.60
N ASN A 316 -16.43 -6.01 11.82
CA ASN A 316 -16.37 -5.41 13.15
C ASN A 316 -17.72 -4.88 13.66
N ARG A 317 -18.78 -4.94 12.88
CA ARG A 317 -20.10 -4.35 13.16
C ARG A 317 -20.61 -4.65 14.59
N ASP A 318 -20.70 -5.91 14.95
CA ASP A 318 -21.26 -6.33 16.23
C ASP A 318 -20.37 -5.91 17.40
N ARG A 319 -19.05 -5.97 17.22
CA ARG A 319 -18.09 -5.52 18.24
C ARG A 319 -18.21 -4.01 18.46
N LEU A 320 -18.29 -3.23 17.38
CA LEU A 320 -18.46 -1.78 17.47
C LEU A 320 -19.81 -1.39 18.08
N ALA A 321 -20.89 -2.09 17.70
CA ALA A 321 -22.22 -1.85 18.28
C ALA A 321 -22.25 -2.12 19.79
N ARG A 322 -21.59 -3.19 20.27
CA ARG A 322 -21.49 -3.48 21.71
C ARG A 322 -20.68 -2.40 22.45
N LEU A 323 -19.55 -1.95 21.89
CA LEU A 323 -18.74 -0.87 22.47
C LEU A 323 -19.57 0.41 22.62
N VAL A 324 -20.28 0.79 21.56
CA VAL A 324 -21.16 1.97 21.55
C VAL A 324 -22.27 1.84 22.59
N GLN A 325 -22.94 0.70 22.65
CA GLN A 325 -24.03 0.48 23.59
C GLN A 325 -23.56 0.49 25.05
N HIS A 326 -22.37 -0.06 25.32
CA HIS A 326 -21.78 -0.08 26.64
C HIS A 326 -21.45 1.33 27.15
N ALA A 327 -20.70 2.09 26.34
CA ALA A 327 -20.16 3.38 26.78
C ALA A 327 -21.13 4.56 26.57
N LEU A 328 -21.98 4.51 25.52
CA LEU A 328 -22.84 5.65 25.13
C LEU A 328 -24.34 5.32 25.18
N GLY A 329 -24.75 4.11 25.56
CA GLY A 329 -26.14 3.66 25.52
C GLY A 329 -27.14 4.62 26.19
N PRO A 330 -26.92 5.08 27.44
CA PRO A 330 -27.81 6.04 28.12
C PRO A 330 -27.91 7.38 27.38
N LEU A 331 -26.81 7.89 26.82
CA LEU A 331 -26.74 9.13 26.08
C LEU A 331 -27.50 9.02 24.75
N LEU A 332 -27.33 7.91 24.03
CA LEU A 332 -28.05 7.63 22.77
C LEU A 332 -29.54 7.44 22.99
N SER A 333 -29.94 6.77 24.06
CA SER A 333 -31.35 6.60 24.44
C SER A 333 -32.01 7.95 24.77
N TRP A 334 -31.27 8.85 25.43
CA TRP A 334 -31.75 10.22 25.67
C TRP A 334 -31.93 11.01 24.38
N GLU A 335 -30.93 10.99 23.46
CA GLU A 335 -31.01 11.71 22.19
C GLU A 335 -32.11 11.18 21.28
N ALA A 336 -32.43 9.90 21.34
CA ALA A 336 -33.54 9.33 20.58
C ALA A 336 -34.91 9.88 21.01
N ALA A 337 -35.05 10.29 22.29
CA ALA A 337 -36.26 10.86 22.84
C ALA A 337 -36.29 12.39 22.88
N HIS A 338 -35.13 13.04 22.79
CA HIS A 338 -34.98 14.48 22.94
C HIS A 338 -34.05 15.03 21.84
N PRO A 339 -34.50 15.93 20.97
CA PRO A 339 -33.65 16.58 19.98
C PRO A 339 -32.48 17.29 20.67
N SER A 340 -31.27 16.73 20.54
CA SER A 340 -30.07 17.28 21.16
C SER A 340 -28.83 16.82 20.39
N ASP A 341 -27.72 17.56 20.54
CA ASP A 341 -26.44 17.28 19.93
C ASP A 341 -25.37 16.88 20.99
N LEU A 342 -25.77 16.10 22.00
CA LEU A 342 -24.89 15.75 23.11
C LEU A 342 -23.76 14.81 22.68
N VAL A 343 -24.06 13.81 21.84
CA VAL A 343 -23.03 12.89 21.31
C VAL A 343 -22.02 13.66 20.46
N ARG A 344 -22.48 14.60 19.63
CA ARG A 344 -21.58 15.49 18.86
C ARG A 344 -20.77 16.41 19.79
N THR A 345 -21.39 16.90 20.86
CA THR A 345 -20.70 17.73 21.86
C THR A 345 -19.59 16.95 22.52
N LEU A 346 -19.87 15.72 22.97
CA LEU A 346 -18.89 14.82 23.55
C LEU A 346 -17.76 14.51 22.57
N GLU A 347 -18.07 14.14 21.33
CA GLU A 347 -17.07 13.85 20.30
C GLU A 347 -16.12 15.02 20.09
N VAL A 348 -16.63 16.24 19.88
CA VAL A 348 -15.80 17.42 19.67
C VAL A 348 -14.94 17.72 20.89
N HIS A 349 -15.49 17.56 22.10
CA HIS A 349 -14.79 17.77 23.35
C HIS A 349 -13.59 16.84 23.50
N LEU A 350 -13.81 15.54 23.36
CA LEU A 350 -12.76 14.52 23.47
C LEU A 350 -11.68 14.66 22.38
N ARG A 351 -12.08 14.88 21.13
CA ARG A 351 -11.14 15.01 19.99
C ARG A 351 -10.24 16.23 20.09
N HIS A 352 -10.64 17.23 20.85
CA HIS A 352 -9.88 18.47 20.98
C HIS A 352 -9.24 18.63 22.37
N GLY A 353 -8.99 17.51 23.06
CA GLY A 353 -8.22 17.43 24.29
C GLY A 353 -8.99 18.02 25.48
N CYS A 354 -10.28 17.81 25.52
CA CYS A 354 -11.17 18.24 26.61
C CYS A 354 -11.05 19.75 26.92
N SER A 355 -10.84 20.56 25.87
CA SER A 355 -10.70 22.02 26.03
C SER A 355 -12.05 22.71 25.86
N PRO A 356 -12.69 23.23 26.94
CA PRO A 356 -13.99 23.88 26.85
C PRO A 356 -13.99 25.08 25.90
N THR A 357 -12.92 25.87 25.90
CA THR A 357 -12.78 27.04 25.01
C THR A 357 -12.78 26.63 23.55
N ARG A 358 -12.04 25.59 23.21
CA ARG A 358 -11.92 25.10 21.83
C ARG A 358 -13.20 24.39 21.40
N THR A 359 -13.80 23.60 22.27
CA THR A 359 -15.06 22.91 22.01
C THR A 359 -16.19 23.90 21.76
N ALA A 360 -16.36 24.91 22.60
CA ALA A 360 -17.40 25.96 22.43
C ALA A 360 -17.24 26.71 21.10
N ALA A 361 -15.98 27.06 20.74
CA ALA A 361 -15.69 27.72 19.46
C ALA A 361 -16.04 26.84 18.26
N LEU A 362 -15.71 25.54 18.28
CA LEU A 362 -15.98 24.59 17.19
C LEU A 362 -17.47 24.25 17.05
N LEU A 363 -18.21 24.24 18.16
CA LEU A 363 -19.65 24.02 18.15
C LEU A 363 -20.47 25.30 17.93
N HIS A 364 -19.80 26.46 17.83
CA HIS A 364 -20.43 27.77 17.71
C HIS A 364 -21.46 28.05 18.83
N ILE A 365 -21.16 27.66 20.08
CA ILE A 365 -22.00 27.87 21.25
C ILE A 365 -21.27 28.64 22.34
N GLY A 366 -22.06 29.26 23.25
CA GLY A 366 -21.50 29.90 24.44
C GLY A 366 -20.93 28.91 25.44
N ARG A 367 -19.93 29.35 26.22
CA ARG A 367 -19.29 28.50 27.26
C ARG A 367 -20.30 27.95 28.28
N GLN A 368 -21.24 28.79 28.72
CA GLN A 368 -22.27 28.37 29.66
C GLN A 368 -23.14 27.24 29.10
N SER A 369 -23.53 27.35 27.82
CA SER A 369 -24.28 26.29 27.13
C SER A 369 -23.47 25.00 27.00
N LEU A 370 -22.16 25.13 26.75
CA LEU A 370 -21.28 23.95 26.71
C LEU A 370 -21.24 23.26 28.09
N TYR A 371 -20.99 24.00 29.17
CA TYR A 371 -20.96 23.39 30.53
C TYR A 371 -22.27 22.67 30.89
N GLN A 372 -23.42 23.27 30.57
CA GLN A 372 -24.72 22.63 30.77
C GLN A 372 -24.86 21.31 29.96
N ARG A 373 -24.31 21.28 28.71
CA ARG A 373 -24.29 20.06 27.91
C ARG A 373 -23.36 19.01 28.49
N LEU A 374 -22.18 19.37 28.96
CA LEU A 374 -21.22 18.44 29.60
C LEU A 374 -21.78 17.88 30.86
N GLU A 375 -22.30 18.72 31.77
CA GLU A 375 -23.01 18.27 33.03
C GLU A 375 -24.16 17.29 32.70
N ARG A 376 -24.89 17.56 31.60
CA ARG A 376 -25.96 16.65 31.19
C ARG A 376 -25.42 15.30 30.71
N ILE A 377 -24.34 15.31 29.91
CA ILE A 377 -23.64 14.10 29.44
C ILE A 377 -23.15 13.28 30.62
N GLU A 378 -22.46 13.90 31.56
CA GLU A 378 -21.96 13.27 32.79
C GLU A 378 -23.09 12.65 33.63
N SER A 379 -24.18 13.42 33.83
CA SER A 379 -25.37 12.91 34.53
C SER A 379 -26.02 11.71 33.84
N LEU A 380 -26.02 11.64 32.52
CA LEU A 380 -26.58 10.53 31.76
C LEU A 380 -25.67 9.31 31.74
N LEU A 381 -24.37 9.50 31.66
CA LEU A 381 -23.39 8.43 31.62
C LEU A 381 -23.00 7.95 33.04
N GLY A 382 -23.21 8.78 34.06
CA GLY A 382 -22.82 8.49 35.42
C GLY A 382 -21.31 8.52 35.68
N LEU A 383 -20.58 9.30 34.88
CA LEU A 383 -19.11 9.39 34.92
C LEU A 383 -18.64 10.81 34.58
N ASP A 384 -17.40 11.15 34.94
CA ASP A 384 -16.72 12.37 34.57
C ASP A 384 -16.11 12.19 33.17
N VAL A 385 -16.48 13.06 32.21
CA VAL A 385 -16.00 12.97 30.84
C VAL A 385 -14.55 13.46 30.66
N ASP A 386 -14.02 14.17 31.64
CA ASP A 386 -12.64 14.65 31.69
C ASP A 386 -11.69 13.70 32.46
N ASP A 387 -12.22 12.58 33.00
CA ASP A 387 -11.41 11.58 33.71
C ASP A 387 -10.38 10.96 32.72
N PRO A 388 -9.08 11.10 32.98
CA PRO A 388 -8.03 10.58 32.12
C PRO A 388 -8.11 9.06 31.88
N ASP A 389 -8.61 8.29 32.84
CA ASP A 389 -8.71 6.83 32.74
C ASP A 389 -9.84 6.40 31.80
N LEU A 390 -10.85 7.25 31.60
CA LEU A 390 -12.02 6.98 30.74
C LEU A 390 -11.89 7.59 29.32
N LEU A 391 -10.99 8.55 29.11
CA LEU A 391 -10.85 9.25 27.83
C LEU A 391 -10.66 8.30 26.64
N GLY A 392 -9.85 7.26 26.83
CA GLY A 392 -9.57 6.28 25.78
C GLY A 392 -10.81 5.51 25.34
N GLU A 393 -11.60 5.03 26.29
CA GLU A 393 -12.84 4.30 26.05
C GLU A 393 -13.91 5.19 25.41
N LEU A 394 -14.13 6.38 25.97
CA LEU A 394 -15.11 7.33 25.45
C LEU A 394 -14.76 7.77 24.01
N LEU A 395 -13.49 8.06 23.75
CA LEU A 395 -13.03 8.41 22.40
C LEU A 395 -13.20 7.25 21.41
N ALA A 396 -12.88 6.02 21.83
CA ALA A 396 -13.11 4.84 21.01
C ALA A 396 -14.62 4.63 20.72
N ALA A 397 -15.47 4.85 21.73
CA ALA A 397 -16.92 4.68 21.61
C ALA A 397 -17.55 5.73 20.66
N VAL A 398 -17.15 7.00 20.73
CA VAL A 398 -17.68 8.04 19.80
C VAL A 398 -17.18 7.80 18.37
N CYS A 399 -15.95 7.33 18.19
CA CYS A 399 -15.44 6.94 16.88
C CYS A 399 -16.18 5.72 16.31
N ALA A 400 -16.42 4.70 17.15
CA ALA A 400 -17.22 3.52 16.79
C ALA A 400 -18.67 3.91 16.42
N HIS A 401 -19.29 4.81 17.18
CA HIS A 401 -20.63 5.32 16.90
C HIS A 401 -20.73 5.97 15.52
N ARG A 402 -19.73 6.79 15.12
CA ARG A 402 -19.69 7.37 13.77
C ARG A 402 -19.65 6.29 12.69
N VAL A 403 -18.81 5.27 12.86
CA VAL A 403 -18.70 4.15 11.92
C VAL A 403 -20.04 3.42 11.80
N VAL A 404 -20.66 3.04 12.94
CA VAL A 404 -21.93 2.31 12.94
C VAL A 404 -23.06 3.12 12.29
N ARG A 405 -23.16 4.43 12.58
CA ARG A 405 -24.14 5.33 11.92
C ARG A 405 -23.97 5.40 10.42
N GLY A 406 -22.70 5.47 9.97
CA GLY A 406 -22.40 5.52 8.54
C GLY A 406 -22.82 4.27 7.79
N MET A 407 -22.63 3.10 8.41
CA MET A 407 -23.08 1.81 7.85
C MET A 407 -24.59 1.79 7.65
N GLY A 408 -25.38 2.27 8.61
CA GLY A 408 -26.83 2.36 8.48
C GLY A 408 -27.28 3.28 7.34
N ALA A 409 -26.62 4.43 7.19
CA ALA A 409 -26.93 5.39 6.13
C ALA A 409 -26.54 4.88 4.73
N ALA A 410 -25.47 4.08 4.61
CA ALA A 410 -25.04 3.47 3.36
C ALA A 410 -26.03 2.37 2.89
N GLN A 411 -26.55 1.56 3.82
CA GLN A 411 -27.57 0.55 3.51
C GLN A 411 -28.87 1.17 2.98
N VAL A 412 -29.32 2.27 3.59
CA VAL A 412 -30.52 2.99 3.14
C VAL A 412 -30.32 3.62 1.75
N ARG A 413 -29.10 4.10 1.44
CA ARG A 413 -28.77 4.62 0.10
C ARG A 413 -28.70 3.51 -0.95
N GLY A 414 -28.10 2.37 -0.63
CA GLY A 414 -28.02 1.21 -1.54
C GLY A 414 -29.40 0.64 -1.91
N LEU A 415 -30.36 0.64 -0.99
CA LEU A 415 -31.74 0.23 -1.24
C LEU A 415 -32.52 1.21 -2.14
N ARG A 416 -32.15 2.50 -2.16
CA ARG A 416 -32.78 3.51 -3.05
C ARG A 416 -32.24 3.52 -4.48
N THR A 417 -31.09 2.91 -4.72
CA THR A 417 -30.47 2.81 -6.07
C THR A 417 -30.92 1.56 -6.83
N VAL A 418 -31.58 0.61 -6.16
CA VAL A 418 -32.08 -0.68 -6.75
C VAL A 418 -33.61 -0.64 -6.95
N ALA A 419 -34.29 0.42 -6.56
CA ALA A 419 -35.70 0.71 -6.82
C ALA A 419 -35.85 1.80 -7.89
#